data_14fd20ec977a839cd485e2ba7fc4a84f
#
_entry.id   14fd20ec977a839cd485e2ba7fc4a84f
#
_cell.length_a   1.000
_cell.length_b   1.000
_cell.length_c   1.000
_cell.angle_alpha   90.00
_cell.angle_beta   90.00
_cell.angle_gamma   90.00
#
_symmetry.space_group_name_H-M   'P 1'
#
loop_
_entity.id
_entity.type
_entity.pdbx_description
1 polymer ?
#
loop_
_entity_poly.entity_id
_entity_poly.type
_entity_poly.pdbx_seq_one_letter_code
_entity_poly.pdbx_strand_id
1 'polypeptide(L)'
;MSRIEISMKHRLVVLSLCYCCMNWSAMANAKNVVPTERKQQVISNVDTSLEGTQKYVLRVTGTPFYMTNIQLRLDLLRYSEEWSMDLCEKLVAQVAADGFNTVSVPVHWYEVEPKKDRFDWTILDSYLKLVNKYGLKMEMLWFGANSGGHVQWLGRPNKNAVHLRTPDYVLYSPSPSSKETTSEFTIRRDMSDYTLDIADDRLRERETYVLKEVMNHIADWDAANEKKHPVIGVQINNEFIGMRTTFPNSLAISYLNGVAGAVKQSDYVVWTRANCVFWNVAGRIQENEAHRLSGEKTNLDFVGIDTYRHHFASDASFIASMRNNVPYVGKNFRMIMETNSGIPISAQMHLAALSGNAAFDYYSIEALYGRNGNKIVPLVGHLDDIRRMNKILQSDPVDLATKTHGYGLFVHNWEGVDGGTSTANSGISYSPISVSYTHLRAHETCADL
;
A
#
# COMPACT_ATOMS: atom_id res chain seq x y z
N MET A 1 -55.24 -29.07 -60.79
CA MET A 1 -54.20 -29.35 -59.76
C MET A 1 -53.15 -28.25 -59.87
N SER A 2 -53.29 -27.17 -59.11
CA SER A 2 -52.27 -26.08 -59.04
C SER A 2 -51.59 -26.12 -57.73
N ARG A 3 -50.28 -26.40 -57.77
CA ARG A 3 -49.36 -26.30 -56.61
C ARG A 3 -49.09 -24.85 -56.34
N ILE A 4 -49.39 -24.42 -55.15
CA ILE A 4 -48.99 -23.09 -54.63
C ILE A 4 -47.55 -23.23 -54.12
N GLU A 5 -46.57 -22.63 -54.81
CA GLU A 5 -45.22 -22.44 -54.35
C GLU A 5 -45.23 -21.24 -53.34
N ILE A 6 -45.08 -21.55 -52.06
CA ILE A 6 -44.85 -20.56 -51.05
C ILE A 6 -43.38 -20.16 -51.08
N SER A 7 -43.11 -18.96 -51.57
CA SER A 7 -41.78 -18.41 -51.75
C SER A 7 -40.96 -18.44 -50.43
N MET A 8 -39.72 -18.91 -50.55
CA MET A 8 -38.74 -19.01 -49.47
C MET A 8 -38.49 -17.67 -48.70
N LYS A 9 -38.86 -16.54 -49.31
CA LYS A 9 -38.72 -15.20 -48.69
C LYS A 9 -39.68 -14.99 -47.49
N HIS A 10 -40.83 -15.62 -47.45
CA HIS A 10 -41.80 -15.49 -46.35
C HIS A 10 -41.38 -16.30 -45.12
N ARG A 11 -40.58 -17.38 -45.28
CA ARG A 11 -40.06 -18.14 -44.14
C ARG A 11 -38.94 -17.44 -43.39
N LEU A 12 -38.12 -16.61 -44.05
CA LEU A 12 -37.08 -15.82 -43.42
C LEU A 12 -37.62 -14.66 -42.57
N VAL A 13 -38.72 -14.03 -43.02
CA VAL A 13 -39.34 -12.91 -42.28
C VAL A 13 -40.02 -13.38 -40.99
N VAL A 14 -40.67 -14.55 -41.01
CA VAL A 14 -41.29 -15.11 -39.80
C VAL A 14 -40.26 -15.58 -38.78
N LEU A 15 -39.12 -16.14 -39.20
CA LEU A 15 -38.01 -16.53 -38.31
C LEU A 15 -37.30 -15.32 -37.72
N SER A 16 -37.17 -14.22 -38.48
CA SER A 16 -36.55 -12.99 -37.99
C SER A 16 -37.43 -12.28 -36.94
N LEU A 17 -38.78 -12.29 -37.13
CA LEU A 17 -39.71 -11.73 -36.15
C LEU A 17 -39.80 -12.54 -34.86
N CYS A 18 -39.73 -13.88 -34.94
CA CYS A 18 -39.65 -14.72 -33.74
C CYS A 18 -38.34 -14.52 -32.96
N TYR A 19 -37.22 -14.29 -33.65
CA TYR A 19 -35.92 -14.04 -32.97
C TYR A 19 -35.91 -12.67 -32.28
N CYS A 20 -36.49 -11.64 -32.85
CA CYS A 20 -36.67 -10.33 -32.21
C CYS A 20 -37.61 -10.38 -31.01
N CYS A 21 -38.71 -11.15 -31.08
CA CYS A 21 -39.64 -11.28 -29.96
C CYS A 21 -39.04 -12.09 -28.78
N MET A 22 -38.20 -13.11 -29.06
CA MET A 22 -37.53 -13.83 -27.98
C MET A 22 -36.45 -13.00 -27.28
N ASN A 23 -35.71 -12.14 -28.00
CA ASN A 23 -34.74 -11.24 -27.38
C ASN A 23 -35.43 -10.09 -26.61
N TRP A 24 -36.62 -9.63 -27.00
CA TRP A 24 -37.33 -8.60 -26.24
C TRP A 24 -37.94 -9.15 -24.94
N SER A 25 -38.37 -10.41 -24.92
CA SER A 25 -38.84 -11.06 -23.69
C SER A 25 -37.71 -11.30 -22.69
N ALA A 26 -36.49 -11.49 -23.17
CA ALA A 26 -35.30 -11.60 -22.30
C ALA A 26 -34.87 -10.25 -21.72
N MET A 27 -35.10 -9.13 -22.42
CA MET A 27 -34.82 -7.79 -21.89
C MET A 27 -35.92 -7.25 -20.94
N ALA A 28 -37.15 -7.74 -21.03
CA ALA A 28 -38.23 -7.27 -20.18
C ALA A 28 -38.22 -7.88 -18.76
N ASN A 29 -37.35 -8.85 -18.49
CA ASN A 29 -37.13 -9.44 -17.17
C ASN A 29 -35.87 -8.97 -16.46
N ALA A 30 -35.20 -7.94 -16.93
CA ALA A 30 -34.31 -7.17 -16.08
C ALA A 30 -35.19 -6.52 -14.99
N LYS A 31 -35.41 -7.22 -13.89
CA LYS A 31 -35.97 -6.62 -12.68
C LYS A 31 -35.20 -5.34 -12.48
N ASN A 32 -35.89 -4.22 -12.36
CA ASN A 32 -35.35 -3.01 -11.77
C ASN A 32 -34.85 -3.43 -10.36
N VAL A 33 -33.63 -3.89 -10.28
CA VAL A 33 -32.92 -4.00 -9.02
C VAL A 33 -32.71 -2.54 -8.63
N VAL A 34 -33.63 -2.02 -7.83
CA VAL A 34 -33.41 -0.78 -7.09
C VAL A 34 -32.05 -1.01 -6.42
N PRO A 35 -31.06 -0.17 -6.69
CA PRO A 35 -29.79 -0.31 -6.01
C PRO A 35 -30.12 -0.23 -4.51
N THR A 36 -30.04 -1.33 -3.80
CA THR A 36 -30.08 -1.30 -2.35
C THR A 36 -28.94 -0.37 -1.95
N GLU A 37 -29.27 0.73 -1.27
CA GLU A 37 -28.24 1.61 -0.69
C GLU A 37 -27.27 0.72 0.06
N ARG A 38 -26.06 0.60 -0.48
CA ARG A 38 -25.01 -0.19 0.18
C ARG A 38 -24.66 0.53 1.45
N LYS A 39 -24.75 -0.16 2.55
CA LYS A 39 -24.33 0.38 3.83
C LYS A 39 -22.80 0.41 3.84
N GLN A 40 -22.23 1.58 3.97
CA GLN A 40 -20.80 1.78 4.16
C GLN A 40 -20.27 0.88 5.28
N GLN A 41 -19.23 0.11 5.01
CA GLN A 41 -18.61 -0.81 5.96
C GLN A 41 -17.23 -0.28 6.38
N VAL A 42 -17.04 -0.07 7.68
CA VAL A 42 -15.72 0.25 8.24
C VAL A 42 -14.99 -1.05 8.53
N ILE A 43 -13.98 -1.33 7.73
CA ILE A 43 -13.15 -2.54 7.84
C ILE A 43 -12.00 -2.31 8.82
N SER A 44 -11.38 -1.13 8.76
CA SER A 44 -10.26 -0.80 9.63
C SER A 44 -10.22 0.69 9.96
N ASN A 45 -9.53 1.03 11.03
CA ASN A 45 -9.33 2.41 11.48
C ASN A 45 -8.10 2.55 12.37
N VAL A 46 -7.68 3.77 12.60
CA VAL A 46 -6.73 4.14 13.65
C VAL A 46 -7.52 4.55 14.90
N ASP A 47 -7.33 3.82 15.98
CA ASP A 47 -7.91 4.14 17.28
C ASP A 47 -6.96 5.04 18.06
N THR A 48 -7.41 6.24 18.36
CA THR A 48 -6.67 7.27 19.10
C THR A 48 -7.20 7.46 20.53
N SER A 49 -8.08 6.57 20.99
CA SER A 49 -8.81 6.71 22.26
C SER A 49 -8.03 6.28 23.51
N LEU A 50 -6.86 5.65 23.35
CA LEU A 50 -6.01 5.25 24.48
C LEU A 50 -5.33 6.50 25.07
N GLU A 51 -6.08 7.22 25.88
CA GLU A 51 -5.63 8.46 26.52
C GLU A 51 -4.41 8.24 27.42
N GLY A 52 -3.47 9.20 27.42
CA GLY A 52 -2.31 9.25 28.30
C GLY A 52 -1.14 8.35 27.90
N THR A 53 -1.29 7.47 26.92
CA THR A 53 -0.23 6.51 26.53
C THR A 53 0.58 6.94 25.31
N GLN A 54 0.15 7.94 24.54
CA GLN A 54 0.69 8.26 23.21
C GLN A 54 0.74 7.06 22.26
N LYS A 55 -0.04 6.03 22.55
CA LYS A 55 -0.17 4.82 21.74
C LYS A 55 -1.47 4.90 20.95
N TYR A 56 -1.34 4.88 19.64
CA TYR A 56 -2.46 4.74 18.73
C TYR A 56 -2.46 3.32 18.17
N VAL A 57 -3.64 2.76 17.91
CA VAL A 57 -3.81 1.34 17.59
C VAL A 57 -4.49 1.19 16.25
N LEU A 58 -3.88 0.43 15.36
CA LEU A 58 -4.60 -0.05 14.17
C LEU A 58 -5.62 -1.11 14.59
N ARG A 59 -6.84 -0.97 14.09
CA ARG A 59 -7.89 -1.97 14.30
C ARG A 59 -8.39 -2.50 12.97
N VAL A 60 -8.55 -3.80 12.89
CA VAL A 60 -9.19 -4.48 11.77
C VAL A 60 -10.43 -5.18 12.30
N THR A 61 -11.59 -4.85 11.75
CA THR A 61 -12.91 -5.33 12.24
C THR A 61 -13.10 -5.14 13.75
N GLY A 62 -12.60 -4.01 14.28
CA GLY A 62 -12.66 -3.67 15.70
C GLY A 62 -11.58 -4.30 16.58
N THR A 63 -10.83 -5.30 16.10
CA THR A 63 -9.78 -5.97 16.84
C THR A 63 -8.43 -5.25 16.69
N PRO A 64 -7.66 -5.03 17.77
CA PRO A 64 -6.30 -4.51 17.67
C PRO A 64 -5.44 -5.37 16.73
N PHE A 65 -4.68 -4.71 15.88
CA PHE A 65 -3.91 -5.37 14.83
C PHE A 65 -2.46 -4.89 14.83
N TYR A 66 -1.52 -5.82 14.93
CA TYR A 66 -0.10 -5.57 14.75
C TYR A 66 0.36 -6.10 13.40
N MET A 67 0.94 -5.24 12.58
CA MET A 67 1.43 -5.60 11.24
C MET A 67 2.83 -6.18 11.32
N THR A 68 3.05 -7.34 10.74
CA THR A 68 4.33 -7.78 10.20
C THR A 68 4.25 -7.59 8.69
N ASN A 69 4.76 -6.46 8.20
CA ASN A 69 4.50 -5.97 6.85
C ASN A 69 5.74 -5.95 5.97
N ILE A 70 5.55 -6.22 4.68
CA ILE A 70 6.58 -6.08 3.65
C ILE A 70 5.98 -5.56 2.36
N GLN A 71 6.68 -4.65 1.68
CA GLN A 71 6.27 -4.21 0.36
C GLN A 71 6.47 -5.32 -0.66
N LEU A 72 5.38 -5.73 -1.25
CA LEU A 72 5.30 -6.75 -2.29
C LEU A 72 5.23 -6.05 -3.65
N ARG A 73 6.39 -5.70 -4.20
CA ARG A 73 6.54 -4.93 -5.43
C ARG A 73 6.23 -5.79 -6.66
N LEU A 74 4.99 -6.31 -6.74
CA LEU A 74 4.53 -7.12 -7.89
C LEU A 74 4.60 -6.34 -9.20
N ASP A 75 4.49 -5.03 -9.16
CA ASP A 75 4.69 -4.14 -10.29
C ASP A 75 6.12 -4.27 -10.86
N LEU A 76 7.15 -4.14 -10.03
CA LEU A 76 8.54 -4.30 -10.46
C LEU A 76 8.82 -5.72 -10.95
N LEU A 77 8.40 -6.72 -10.19
CA LEU A 77 8.63 -8.11 -10.56
C LEU A 77 8.00 -8.47 -11.90
N ARG A 78 6.76 -8.03 -12.13
CA ARG A 78 6.06 -8.32 -13.39
C ARG A 78 6.59 -7.53 -14.58
N TYR A 79 6.81 -6.23 -14.43
CA TYR A 79 7.16 -5.36 -15.55
C TYR A 79 8.65 -5.20 -15.79
N SER A 80 9.48 -5.23 -14.76
CA SER A 80 10.93 -5.07 -14.90
C SER A 80 11.66 -6.41 -14.92
N GLU A 81 11.20 -7.37 -14.14
CA GLU A 81 11.83 -8.69 -13.99
C GLU A 81 11.09 -9.80 -14.75
N GLU A 82 9.99 -9.46 -15.43
CA GLU A 82 9.18 -10.37 -16.27
C GLU A 82 8.72 -11.64 -15.55
N TRP A 83 8.35 -11.51 -14.28
CA TRP A 83 7.80 -12.64 -13.53
C TRP A 83 6.37 -12.92 -13.97
N SER A 84 6.08 -14.22 -14.19
CA SER A 84 4.70 -14.67 -14.39
C SER A 84 3.87 -14.54 -13.12
N MET A 85 2.55 -14.47 -13.25
CA MET A 85 1.64 -14.47 -12.09
C MET A 85 1.77 -15.74 -11.25
N ASP A 86 2.06 -16.92 -11.86
CA ASP A 86 2.32 -18.15 -11.13
C ASP A 86 3.58 -18.06 -10.25
N LEU A 87 4.59 -17.34 -10.71
CA LEU A 87 5.81 -17.12 -9.93
C LEU A 87 5.56 -16.11 -8.81
N CYS A 88 4.79 -15.06 -9.10
CA CYS A 88 4.31 -14.10 -8.07
C CYS A 88 3.49 -14.82 -7.00
N GLU A 89 2.62 -15.77 -7.37
CA GLU A 89 1.86 -16.55 -6.41
C GLU A 89 2.76 -17.40 -5.50
N LYS A 90 3.80 -18.03 -6.02
CA LYS A 90 4.78 -18.75 -5.19
C LYS A 90 5.50 -17.84 -4.20
N LEU A 91 5.80 -16.61 -4.63
CA LEU A 91 6.39 -15.61 -3.75
C LEU A 91 5.42 -15.20 -2.63
N VAL A 92 4.15 -14.94 -2.94
CA VAL A 92 3.13 -14.61 -1.93
C VAL A 92 2.96 -15.75 -0.92
N ALA A 93 2.97 -17.01 -1.40
CA ALA A 93 2.94 -18.18 -0.53
C ALA A 93 4.16 -18.23 0.42
N GLN A 94 5.35 -17.90 -0.09
CA GLN A 94 6.57 -17.83 0.71
C GLN A 94 6.51 -16.72 1.75
N VAL A 95 6.03 -15.54 1.37
CA VAL A 95 5.84 -14.38 2.29
C VAL A 95 4.94 -14.76 3.47
N ALA A 96 3.82 -15.43 3.19
CA ALA A 96 2.94 -15.93 4.25
C ALA A 96 3.63 -16.97 5.14
N ALA A 97 4.41 -17.90 4.56
CA ALA A 97 5.17 -18.91 5.30
C ALA A 97 6.28 -18.31 6.18
N ASP A 98 6.80 -17.14 5.81
CA ASP A 98 7.83 -16.41 6.57
C ASP A 98 7.24 -15.58 7.73
N GLY A 99 5.94 -15.71 8.00
CA GLY A 99 5.28 -15.10 9.14
C GLY A 99 4.90 -13.62 8.93
N PHE A 100 4.91 -13.12 7.69
CA PHE A 100 4.25 -11.87 7.40
C PHE A 100 2.73 -12.06 7.43
N ASN A 101 2.02 -11.11 8.01
CA ASN A 101 0.56 -11.10 8.01
C ASN A 101 -0.03 -10.01 7.10
N THR A 102 0.80 -9.10 6.67
CA THR A 102 0.43 -7.96 5.82
C THR A 102 1.43 -7.78 4.69
N VAL A 103 0.93 -7.36 3.55
CA VAL A 103 1.74 -6.94 2.40
C VAL A 103 1.29 -5.58 1.90
N SER A 104 2.24 -4.70 1.59
CA SER A 104 1.97 -3.43 0.92
C SER A 104 2.15 -3.61 -0.58
N VAL A 105 1.06 -3.44 -1.37
CA VAL A 105 1.04 -3.76 -2.80
C VAL A 105 0.72 -2.54 -3.63
N PRO A 106 1.59 -2.13 -4.57
CA PRO A 106 1.31 -1.05 -5.50
C PRO A 106 0.15 -1.37 -6.44
N VAL A 107 -0.79 -0.42 -6.54
CA VAL A 107 -1.87 -0.39 -7.52
C VAL A 107 -1.79 0.95 -8.25
N HIS A 108 -1.62 0.92 -9.55
CA HIS A 108 -1.40 2.10 -10.35
C HIS A 108 -2.69 2.58 -11.01
N TRP A 109 -2.90 3.89 -11.02
CA TRP A 109 -4.04 4.49 -11.72
C TRP A 109 -4.12 4.04 -13.19
N TYR A 110 -2.97 4.01 -13.87
CA TYR A 110 -2.88 3.54 -15.26
C TYR A 110 -3.41 2.11 -15.45
N GLU A 111 -3.18 1.20 -14.50
CA GLU A 111 -3.62 -0.19 -14.61
C GLU A 111 -5.13 -0.32 -14.45
N VAL A 112 -5.72 0.43 -13.52
CA VAL A 112 -7.15 0.31 -13.20
C VAL A 112 -8.03 1.17 -14.09
N GLU A 113 -7.50 2.27 -14.63
CA GLU A 113 -8.20 3.13 -15.58
C GLU A 113 -7.29 3.58 -16.71
N PRO A 114 -6.88 2.71 -17.64
CA PRO A 114 -5.97 3.03 -18.74
C PRO A 114 -6.53 4.10 -19.70
N LYS A 115 -7.85 4.22 -19.78
CA LYS A 115 -8.59 5.24 -20.54
C LYS A 115 -9.69 5.81 -19.68
N LYS A 116 -9.95 7.10 -19.83
CA LYS A 116 -10.98 7.81 -19.06
C LYS A 116 -12.32 7.04 -19.08
N ASP A 117 -12.86 6.76 -17.89
CA ASP A 117 -14.12 6.03 -17.65
C ASP A 117 -14.13 4.58 -18.19
N ARG A 118 -12.93 3.97 -18.37
CA ARG A 118 -12.74 2.58 -18.77
C ARG A 118 -11.90 1.85 -17.75
N PHE A 119 -12.58 1.21 -16.83
CA PHE A 119 -11.93 0.44 -15.76
C PHE A 119 -11.54 -0.97 -16.22
N ASP A 120 -10.36 -1.40 -15.76
CA ASP A 120 -9.85 -2.77 -15.89
C ASP A 120 -9.40 -3.28 -14.51
N TRP A 121 -10.13 -4.24 -13.99
CA TRP A 121 -9.90 -4.79 -12.66
C TRP A 121 -9.00 -6.03 -12.64
N THR A 122 -8.56 -6.50 -13.81
CA THR A 122 -7.85 -7.78 -13.97
C THR A 122 -6.65 -7.92 -13.03
N ILE A 123 -5.84 -6.89 -12.92
CA ILE A 123 -4.64 -6.92 -12.07
C ILE A 123 -5.01 -6.81 -10.60
N LEU A 124 -5.90 -5.90 -10.25
CA LEU A 124 -6.37 -5.73 -8.88
C LEU A 124 -7.01 -7.02 -8.36
N ASP A 125 -7.90 -7.64 -9.12
CA ASP A 125 -8.54 -8.92 -8.77
C ASP A 125 -7.51 -10.04 -8.56
N SER A 126 -6.46 -10.06 -9.37
CA SER A 126 -5.37 -11.01 -9.23
C SER A 126 -4.65 -10.84 -7.90
N TYR A 127 -4.37 -9.60 -7.50
CA TYR A 127 -3.72 -9.30 -6.21
C TYR A 127 -4.64 -9.65 -5.03
N LEU A 128 -5.91 -9.25 -5.08
CA LEU A 128 -6.90 -9.57 -4.07
C LEU A 128 -7.03 -11.08 -3.87
N LYS A 129 -7.09 -11.84 -4.98
CA LYS A 129 -7.15 -13.31 -4.96
C LYS A 129 -5.92 -13.93 -4.28
N LEU A 130 -4.72 -13.46 -4.60
CA LEU A 130 -3.49 -13.97 -3.99
C LEU A 130 -3.43 -13.70 -2.50
N VAL A 131 -3.68 -12.45 -2.09
CA VAL A 131 -3.68 -12.05 -0.68
C VAL A 131 -4.73 -12.85 0.12
N ASN A 132 -5.95 -12.95 -0.40
CA ASN A 132 -7.04 -13.70 0.23
C ASN A 132 -6.75 -15.21 0.34
N LYS A 133 -6.14 -15.80 -0.70
CA LYS A 133 -5.79 -17.23 -0.75
C LYS A 133 -4.81 -17.63 0.34
N TYR A 134 -3.84 -16.78 0.65
CA TYR A 134 -2.79 -17.06 1.63
C TYR A 134 -3.06 -16.43 3.00
N GLY A 135 -4.25 -15.89 3.23
CA GLY A 135 -4.67 -15.34 4.52
C GLY A 135 -3.94 -14.07 4.94
N LEU A 136 -3.29 -13.41 3.99
CA LEU A 136 -2.62 -12.12 4.21
C LEU A 136 -3.63 -10.98 4.24
N LYS A 137 -3.21 -9.85 4.82
CA LYS A 137 -3.86 -8.56 4.65
C LYS A 137 -3.05 -7.70 3.69
N MET A 138 -3.70 -6.75 3.04
CA MET A 138 -3.10 -5.86 2.05
C MET A 138 -3.27 -4.40 2.49
N GLU A 139 -2.17 -3.66 2.56
CA GLU A 139 -2.21 -2.22 2.39
C GLU A 139 -2.04 -1.91 0.90
N MET A 140 -3.01 -1.27 0.30
CA MET A 140 -2.92 -0.84 -1.09
C MET A 140 -2.07 0.43 -1.18
N LEU A 141 -0.97 0.39 -1.91
CA LEU A 141 -0.20 1.58 -2.25
C LEU A 141 -0.80 2.17 -3.53
N TRP A 142 -1.65 3.17 -3.37
CA TRP A 142 -2.29 3.85 -4.49
C TRP A 142 -1.29 4.78 -5.18
N PHE A 143 -0.86 4.41 -6.38
CA PHE A 143 0.01 5.22 -7.22
C PHE A 143 -0.83 5.96 -8.26
N GLY A 144 -1.37 7.12 -7.84
CA GLY A 144 -2.25 7.98 -8.63
C GLY A 144 -1.49 9.10 -9.35
N ALA A 145 -1.86 10.34 -9.07
CA ALA A 145 -1.21 11.52 -9.62
C ALA A 145 0.16 11.78 -8.96
N ASN A 146 0.90 10.75 -8.66
CA ASN A 146 2.18 10.89 -8.02
C ASN A 146 3.10 11.83 -8.79
N SER A 147 3.49 12.90 -8.14
CA SER A 147 4.38 13.91 -8.65
C SER A 147 5.82 13.43 -8.86
N GLY A 148 6.19 12.33 -8.26
CA GLY A 148 7.54 11.82 -8.33
C GLY A 148 7.80 11.02 -9.61
N GLY A 149 7.62 11.59 -10.77
CA GLY A 149 7.94 11.13 -12.12
C GLY A 149 8.80 9.89 -12.37
N HIS A 150 8.75 8.89 -11.53
CA HIS A 150 9.49 7.63 -11.68
C HIS A 150 8.95 6.72 -12.79
N VAL A 151 8.40 7.31 -13.77
CA VAL A 151 7.99 6.70 -15.02
C VAL A 151 9.08 5.81 -15.64
N GLN A 152 10.33 6.23 -15.53
CA GLN A 152 11.47 5.44 -16.00
C GLN A 152 11.90 4.31 -15.05
N TRP A 153 11.46 4.35 -13.81
CA TRP A 153 11.87 3.35 -12.83
C TRP A 153 11.38 1.97 -13.18
N LEU A 154 10.12 1.88 -13.58
CA LEU A 154 9.51 0.61 -14.02
C LEU A 154 9.98 0.19 -15.40
N GLY A 155 10.66 1.09 -16.17
CA GLY A 155 11.27 0.84 -17.46
C GLY A 155 12.66 0.22 -17.42
N ARG A 156 13.22 -0.06 -16.26
CA ARG A 156 14.54 -0.69 -16.13
C ARG A 156 14.37 -2.16 -15.77
N PRO A 157 15.03 -3.03 -16.48
CA PRO A 157 15.79 -2.94 -17.74
C PRO A 157 14.91 -3.10 -18.98
N ASN A 158 13.61 -3.32 -18.83
CA ASN A 158 12.70 -3.65 -19.93
C ASN A 158 12.29 -2.39 -20.70
N LYS A 159 12.71 -2.31 -21.97
CA LYS A 159 12.38 -1.18 -22.86
C LYS A 159 10.88 -1.05 -23.16
N ASN A 160 10.08 -2.05 -22.83
CA ASN A 160 8.63 -2.08 -23.04
C ASN A 160 7.85 -1.71 -21.78
N ALA A 161 8.52 -1.43 -20.68
CA ALA A 161 7.83 -1.03 -19.47
C ALA A 161 7.17 0.33 -19.66
N VAL A 162 5.91 0.35 -19.36
CA VAL A 162 4.98 1.42 -19.60
C VAL A 162 4.97 2.36 -18.39
N HIS A 163 4.50 3.58 -18.61
CA HIS A 163 4.13 4.49 -17.54
C HIS A 163 2.97 3.90 -16.74
N LEU A 164 3.23 3.30 -15.59
CA LEU A 164 2.21 2.60 -14.85
C LEU A 164 1.48 3.46 -13.81
N ARG A 165 1.92 4.69 -13.55
CA ARG A 165 1.35 5.49 -12.48
C ARG A 165 0.10 6.22 -12.92
N THR A 166 0.26 7.20 -13.77
CA THR A 166 -0.82 8.08 -14.23
C THR A 166 -1.14 7.76 -15.68
N PRO A 167 -2.42 7.64 -16.07
CA PRO A 167 -2.79 7.30 -17.44
C PRO A 167 -2.46 8.44 -18.44
N ASP A 168 -2.26 8.05 -19.67
CA ASP A 168 -1.86 8.96 -20.77
C ASP A 168 -2.84 10.14 -20.94
N TYR A 169 -4.14 9.92 -20.72
CA TYR A 169 -5.12 11.00 -20.88
C TYR A 169 -4.99 12.12 -19.83
N VAL A 170 -4.31 11.83 -18.70
CA VAL A 170 -3.97 12.83 -17.67
C VAL A 170 -2.62 13.49 -17.96
N LEU A 171 -1.65 12.73 -18.48
CA LEU A 171 -0.29 13.20 -18.71
C LEU A 171 -0.13 13.99 -20.02
N TYR A 172 -0.93 13.66 -21.04
CA TYR A 172 -0.81 14.20 -22.38
C TYR A 172 -2.07 14.93 -22.82
N SER A 173 -1.92 15.87 -23.74
CA SER A 173 -3.06 16.54 -24.36
C SER A 173 -3.90 15.53 -25.19
N PRO A 174 -5.17 15.87 -25.50
CA PRO A 174 -6.08 14.96 -26.22
C PRO A 174 -5.63 14.49 -27.59
N SER A 175 -4.52 15.03 -28.13
CA SER A 175 -3.94 14.56 -29.38
C SER A 175 -2.95 13.41 -29.10
N PRO A 176 -3.36 12.14 -29.29
CA PRO A 176 -2.54 10.99 -28.90
C PRO A 176 -1.29 10.78 -29.76
N SER A 177 -1.17 11.51 -30.87
CA SER A 177 -0.06 11.35 -31.81
C SER A 177 1.22 12.08 -31.41
N SER A 178 1.16 12.95 -30.41
CA SER A 178 2.30 13.71 -29.95
C SER A 178 2.46 13.55 -28.46
N LYS A 179 3.22 12.54 -28.05
CA LYS A 179 3.72 12.42 -26.66
C LYS A 179 4.57 13.62 -26.22
N GLU A 180 4.65 14.64 -27.03
CA GLU A 180 5.42 15.86 -26.81
C GLU A 180 4.61 16.97 -26.17
N THR A 181 3.29 16.94 -26.29
CA THR A 181 2.41 17.92 -25.64
C THR A 181 1.88 17.38 -24.33
N THR A 182 2.21 18.07 -23.25
CA THR A 182 1.68 17.82 -21.91
C THR A 182 0.20 18.20 -21.83
N SER A 183 -0.55 17.54 -20.93
CA SER A 183 -1.91 17.95 -20.62
C SER A 183 -1.92 19.28 -19.86
N GLU A 184 -3.12 19.84 -19.69
CA GLU A 184 -3.34 21.03 -18.86
C GLU A 184 -2.99 20.81 -17.37
N PHE A 185 -2.86 19.57 -16.93
CA PHE A 185 -2.48 19.21 -15.57
C PHE A 185 -0.97 19.10 -15.34
N THR A 186 -0.15 19.28 -16.38
CA THR A 186 1.29 19.09 -16.28
C THR A 186 2.00 20.43 -16.16
N ILE A 187 2.64 20.70 -15.02
CA ILE A 187 3.44 21.92 -14.81
C ILE A 187 4.92 21.74 -15.17
N ARG A 188 5.39 20.51 -15.21
CA ARG A 188 6.76 20.18 -15.59
C ARG A 188 6.82 18.89 -16.35
N ARG A 189 7.61 18.89 -17.41
CA ARG A 189 7.97 17.71 -18.18
C ARG A 189 9.45 17.72 -18.50
N ASP A 190 10.15 16.69 -18.13
CA ASP A 190 11.36 16.26 -18.80
C ASP A 190 11.26 14.77 -19.12
N MET A 191 12.28 14.21 -19.79
CA MET A 191 12.28 12.79 -20.22
C MET A 191 12.17 11.80 -19.05
N SER A 192 12.31 12.26 -17.82
CA SER A 192 12.36 11.46 -16.61
C SER A 192 11.29 11.83 -15.59
N ASP A 193 10.56 12.93 -15.77
CA ASP A 193 9.70 13.48 -14.75
C ASP A 193 8.49 14.23 -15.31
N TYR A 194 7.29 13.74 -14.99
CA TYR A 194 6.04 14.45 -15.25
C TYR A 194 5.51 14.94 -13.92
N THR A 195 5.60 16.24 -13.67
CA THR A 195 5.03 16.85 -12.46
C THR A 195 3.66 17.41 -12.80
N LEU A 196 2.63 16.85 -12.18
CA LEU A 196 1.26 17.30 -12.31
C LEU A 196 0.98 18.48 -11.38
N ASP A 197 0.06 19.34 -11.80
CA ASP A 197 -0.37 20.48 -10.99
C ASP A 197 -1.36 20.03 -9.91
N ILE A 198 -0.85 19.76 -8.74
CA ILE A 198 -1.69 19.36 -7.58
C ILE A 198 -2.51 20.52 -6.99
N ALA A 199 -2.33 21.74 -7.46
CA ALA A 199 -3.21 22.85 -7.14
C ALA A 199 -4.48 22.87 -8.01
N ASP A 200 -4.53 22.08 -9.07
CA ASP A 200 -5.71 21.97 -9.92
C ASP A 200 -6.76 21.03 -9.29
N ASP A 201 -7.88 21.60 -8.87
CA ASP A 201 -8.98 20.88 -8.24
C ASP A 201 -9.55 19.77 -9.15
N ARG A 202 -9.54 19.98 -10.48
CA ARG A 202 -10.06 18.98 -11.44
C ARG A 202 -9.22 17.70 -11.44
N LEU A 203 -7.89 17.83 -11.28
CA LEU A 203 -7.01 16.68 -11.13
C LEU A 203 -7.34 15.90 -9.84
N ARG A 204 -7.46 16.61 -8.72
CA ARG A 204 -7.82 16.02 -7.43
C ARG A 204 -9.19 15.35 -7.47
N GLU A 205 -10.18 16.00 -8.04
CA GLU A 205 -11.54 15.44 -8.21
C GLU A 205 -11.53 14.17 -9.06
N ARG A 206 -10.76 14.17 -10.15
CA ARG A 206 -10.64 12.98 -11.02
C ARG A 206 -9.96 11.81 -10.30
N GLU A 207 -8.86 12.04 -9.62
CA GLU A 207 -8.18 11.00 -8.86
C GLU A 207 -9.06 10.46 -7.73
N THR A 208 -9.76 11.36 -7.03
CA THR A 208 -10.73 10.99 -5.97
C THR A 208 -11.84 10.10 -6.52
N TYR A 209 -12.39 10.44 -7.68
CA TYR A 209 -13.42 9.63 -8.33
C TYR A 209 -12.88 8.22 -8.64
N VAL A 210 -11.73 8.12 -9.28
CA VAL A 210 -11.15 6.83 -9.68
C VAL A 210 -10.83 5.97 -8.46
N LEU A 211 -10.19 6.53 -7.43
CA LEU A 211 -9.89 5.78 -6.21
C LEU A 211 -11.17 5.32 -5.50
N LYS A 212 -12.25 6.12 -5.53
CA LYS A 212 -13.54 5.70 -4.98
C LYS A 212 -14.11 4.48 -5.72
N GLU A 213 -14.03 4.48 -7.06
CA GLU A 213 -14.46 3.33 -7.86
C GLU A 213 -13.60 2.08 -7.58
N VAL A 214 -12.29 2.24 -7.37
CA VAL A 214 -11.41 1.15 -6.92
C VAL A 214 -11.87 0.57 -5.59
N MET A 215 -12.18 1.42 -4.61
CA MET A 215 -12.61 0.97 -3.29
C MET A 215 -14.00 0.31 -3.33
N ASN A 216 -14.92 0.81 -4.15
CA ASN A 216 -16.23 0.20 -4.37
C ASN A 216 -16.10 -1.17 -5.05
N HIS A 217 -15.19 -1.30 -6.03
CA HIS A 217 -14.87 -2.59 -6.64
C HIS A 217 -14.31 -3.58 -5.60
N ILE A 218 -13.41 -3.15 -4.71
CA ILE A 218 -12.91 -3.98 -3.61
C ILE A 218 -14.05 -4.43 -2.70
N ALA A 219 -15.02 -3.57 -2.41
CA ALA A 219 -16.20 -3.93 -1.62
C ALA A 219 -17.03 -5.05 -2.31
N ASP A 220 -17.24 -4.94 -3.61
CA ASP A 220 -17.94 -5.95 -4.41
C ASP A 220 -17.18 -7.26 -4.44
N TRP A 221 -15.88 -7.17 -4.68
CA TRP A 221 -15.01 -8.34 -4.72
C TRP A 221 -15.02 -9.07 -3.37
N ASP A 222 -14.83 -8.36 -2.26
CA ASP A 222 -14.82 -8.94 -0.92
C ASP A 222 -16.18 -9.58 -0.57
N ALA A 223 -17.29 -8.92 -0.92
CA ALA A 223 -18.63 -9.44 -0.73
C ALA A 223 -18.87 -10.76 -1.49
N ALA A 224 -18.25 -10.91 -2.66
CA ALA A 224 -18.32 -12.11 -3.49
C ALA A 224 -17.33 -13.20 -3.06
N ASN A 225 -16.31 -12.89 -2.23
CA ASN A 225 -15.21 -13.77 -1.86
C ASN A 225 -15.10 -13.95 -0.33
N GLU A 226 -16.17 -14.41 0.31
CA GLU A 226 -16.24 -14.83 1.71
C GLU A 226 -16.12 -13.71 2.77
N LYS A 227 -16.04 -12.43 2.37
CA LYS A 227 -15.93 -11.26 3.27
C LYS A 227 -14.77 -11.38 4.26
N LYS A 228 -13.61 -11.79 3.77
CA LYS A 228 -12.38 -11.89 4.57
C LYS A 228 -11.68 -10.56 4.78
N HIS A 229 -12.15 -9.50 4.13
CA HIS A 229 -11.60 -8.15 4.23
C HIS A 229 -10.09 -8.12 3.93
N PRO A 230 -9.69 -8.45 2.70
CA PRO A 230 -8.26 -8.54 2.35
C PRO A 230 -7.57 -7.19 2.43
N VAL A 231 -8.20 -6.09 2.02
CA VAL A 231 -7.62 -4.75 2.09
C VAL A 231 -7.92 -4.10 3.43
N ILE A 232 -6.89 -3.61 4.11
CA ILE A 232 -7.02 -3.01 5.45
C ILE A 232 -6.49 -1.58 5.54
N GLY A 233 -5.78 -1.10 4.52
CA GLY A 233 -5.25 0.25 4.47
C GLY A 233 -5.00 0.73 3.05
N VAL A 234 -4.93 2.03 2.87
CA VAL A 234 -4.56 2.67 1.61
C VAL A 234 -3.52 3.75 1.86
N GLN A 235 -2.35 3.61 1.23
CA GLN A 235 -1.41 4.71 1.09
C GLN A 235 -1.85 5.58 -0.09
N ILE A 236 -2.00 6.88 0.16
CA ILE A 236 -2.39 7.85 -0.86
C ILE A 236 -1.14 8.41 -1.52
N ASN A 237 -0.92 8.01 -2.76
CA ASN A 237 0.29 8.33 -3.53
C ASN A 237 1.59 7.84 -2.85
N ASN A 238 2.74 8.10 -3.48
CA ASN A 238 4.03 7.69 -2.95
C ASN A 238 4.99 8.87 -2.88
N GLU A 239 5.60 9.09 -1.71
CA GLU A 239 6.58 10.16 -1.49
C GLU A 239 6.15 11.45 -2.20
N PHE A 240 4.96 11.96 -1.85
CA PHE A 240 4.27 13.03 -2.57
C PHE A 240 5.04 14.36 -2.48
N ILE A 241 6.23 14.32 -3.03
CA ILE A 241 7.16 15.42 -3.22
C ILE A 241 7.74 15.17 -4.59
N GLY A 242 7.57 16.09 -5.51
CA GLY A 242 8.30 16.00 -6.76
C GLY A 242 9.79 15.92 -6.45
N MET A 243 10.50 14.94 -6.98
CA MET A 243 11.95 14.84 -6.77
C MET A 243 12.67 16.11 -7.24
N ARG A 244 12.03 16.91 -8.08
CA ARG A 244 12.56 18.16 -8.63
C ARG A 244 11.64 19.37 -8.44
N THR A 245 10.45 19.17 -7.84
CA THR A 245 9.51 20.23 -7.51
C THR A 245 9.01 20.00 -6.10
N THR A 246 9.39 20.89 -5.18
CA THR A 246 8.95 20.83 -3.80
C THR A 246 7.62 21.57 -3.67
N PHE A 247 6.59 20.87 -3.28
CA PHE A 247 5.31 21.46 -2.91
C PHE A 247 5.31 21.91 -1.45
N PRO A 248 4.66 23.05 -1.11
CA PRO A 248 4.39 23.40 0.27
C PRO A 248 3.66 22.26 1.01
N ASN A 249 3.96 22.08 2.29
CA ASN A 249 3.30 21.04 3.10
C ASN A 249 1.78 21.16 3.06
N SER A 250 1.26 22.39 3.17
CA SER A 250 -0.17 22.68 3.12
C SER A 250 -0.83 22.20 1.83
N LEU A 251 -0.24 22.50 0.68
CA LEU A 251 -0.77 22.09 -0.61
C LEU A 251 -0.74 20.56 -0.76
N ALA A 252 0.37 19.93 -0.39
CA ALA A 252 0.49 18.48 -0.50
C ALA A 252 -0.46 17.74 0.45
N ILE A 253 -0.59 18.19 1.69
CA ILE A 253 -1.54 17.58 2.65
C ILE A 253 -2.98 17.84 2.22
N SER A 254 -3.31 19.03 1.73
CA SER A 254 -4.65 19.33 1.19
C SER A 254 -5.01 18.39 0.03
N TYR A 255 -4.10 18.15 -0.90
CA TYR A 255 -4.30 17.21 -2.00
C TYR A 255 -4.50 15.78 -1.50
N LEU A 256 -3.57 15.28 -0.68
CA LEU A 256 -3.61 13.92 -0.14
C LEU A 256 -4.87 13.68 0.71
N ASN A 257 -5.25 14.66 1.53
CA ASN A 257 -6.47 14.61 2.33
C ASN A 257 -7.74 14.58 1.45
N GLY A 258 -7.74 15.35 0.36
CA GLY A 258 -8.82 15.33 -0.62
C GLY A 258 -9.00 13.95 -1.26
N VAL A 259 -7.91 13.38 -1.77
CA VAL A 259 -7.91 12.05 -2.41
C VAL A 259 -8.25 10.95 -1.40
N ALA A 260 -7.74 11.03 -0.14
CA ALA A 260 -8.10 10.12 0.93
C ALA A 260 -9.61 10.10 1.23
N GLY A 261 -10.30 11.20 0.92
CA GLY A 261 -11.76 11.29 0.99
C GLY A 261 -12.48 10.24 0.15
N ALA A 262 -11.88 9.77 -0.95
CA ALA A 262 -12.41 8.67 -1.76
C ALA A 262 -12.61 7.41 -0.93
N VAL A 263 -11.61 7.03 -0.13
CA VAL A 263 -11.65 5.85 0.74
C VAL A 263 -12.70 6.00 1.82
N LYS A 264 -12.75 7.19 2.45
CA LYS A 264 -13.70 7.47 3.54
C LYS A 264 -15.17 7.60 3.08
N GLN A 265 -15.39 7.81 1.78
CA GLN A 265 -16.72 7.93 1.17
C GLN A 265 -17.12 6.73 0.33
N SER A 266 -16.26 5.71 0.26
CA SER A 266 -16.55 4.45 -0.43
C SER A 266 -17.38 3.50 0.42
N ASP A 267 -17.84 2.42 -0.17
CA ASP A 267 -18.53 1.33 0.54
C ASP A 267 -17.58 0.48 1.40
N TYR A 268 -16.25 0.65 1.24
CA TYR A 268 -15.21 -0.12 1.90
C TYR A 268 -14.20 0.80 2.60
N VAL A 269 -14.47 1.16 3.85
CA VAL A 269 -13.67 2.14 4.59
C VAL A 269 -12.53 1.48 5.33
N VAL A 270 -11.32 1.95 5.05
CA VAL A 270 -10.08 1.52 5.73
C VAL A 270 -9.29 2.73 6.20
N TRP A 271 -8.22 2.51 6.98
CA TRP A 271 -7.30 3.61 7.28
C TRP A 271 -6.60 4.11 6.03
N THR A 272 -6.20 5.36 6.07
CA THR A 272 -5.46 6.05 5.00
C THR A 272 -4.17 6.61 5.54
N ARG A 273 -3.10 6.45 4.78
CA ARG A 273 -1.77 6.95 5.14
C ARG A 273 -1.07 7.63 3.96
N ALA A 274 -0.05 8.42 4.26
CA ALA A 274 0.90 8.93 3.28
C ALA A 274 2.33 8.71 3.78
N ASN A 275 3.23 8.33 2.87
CA ASN A 275 4.64 8.23 3.17
C ASN A 275 5.40 9.51 2.78
N CYS A 276 6.48 9.78 3.50
CA CYS A 276 7.33 10.94 3.28
C CYS A 276 8.79 10.56 3.45
N VAL A 277 9.64 11.11 2.59
CA VAL A 277 11.08 11.04 2.81
C VAL A 277 11.48 11.69 4.13
N PHE A 278 12.54 11.21 4.77
CA PHE A 278 12.89 11.48 6.15
C PHE A 278 13.07 12.98 6.50
N TRP A 279 13.52 13.83 5.57
CA TRP A 279 13.71 15.26 5.82
C TRP A 279 12.43 16.08 5.84
N ASN A 280 11.30 15.48 5.45
CA ASN A 280 10.03 16.21 5.28
C ASN A 280 8.91 15.72 6.21
N VAL A 281 9.12 14.61 6.88
CA VAL A 281 8.06 13.92 7.64
C VAL A 281 7.48 14.80 8.76
N ALA A 282 8.32 15.50 9.50
CA ALA A 282 7.87 16.34 10.63
C ALA A 282 6.91 17.44 10.17
N GLY A 283 7.27 18.16 9.10
CA GLY A 283 6.43 19.20 8.53
C GLY A 283 5.10 18.66 7.98
N ARG A 284 5.10 17.48 7.37
CA ARG A 284 3.88 16.83 6.89
C ARG A 284 2.95 16.40 8.01
N ILE A 285 3.51 15.81 9.08
CA ILE A 285 2.73 15.42 10.26
C ILE A 285 2.11 16.64 10.92
N GLN A 286 2.89 17.73 11.10
CA GLN A 286 2.40 18.97 11.70
C GLN A 286 1.27 19.59 10.88
N GLU A 287 1.41 19.60 9.56
CA GLU A 287 0.38 20.13 8.66
C GLU A 287 -0.90 19.30 8.71
N ASN A 288 -0.80 17.96 8.68
CA ASN A 288 -1.97 17.08 8.80
C ASN A 288 -2.69 17.29 10.15
N GLU A 289 -1.95 17.46 11.23
CA GLU A 289 -2.52 17.74 12.54
C GLU A 289 -3.16 19.14 12.60
N ALA A 290 -2.57 20.14 11.95
CA ALA A 290 -3.14 21.50 11.86
C ALA A 290 -4.50 21.48 11.13
N HIS A 291 -4.62 20.76 10.03
CA HIS A 291 -5.90 20.53 9.33
C HIS A 291 -6.94 19.91 10.26
N ARG A 292 -6.55 18.87 11.00
CA ARG A 292 -7.45 18.22 11.96
C ARG A 292 -7.91 19.18 13.09
N LEU A 293 -7.03 20.04 13.59
CA LEU A 293 -7.34 20.99 14.65
C LEU A 293 -8.14 22.21 14.16
N SER A 294 -8.06 22.56 12.88
CA SER A 294 -8.86 23.64 12.29
C SER A 294 -10.35 23.31 12.19
N GLY A 295 -10.74 22.06 12.45
CA GLY A 295 -12.09 21.57 12.30
C GLY A 295 -12.42 21.13 10.86
N GLU A 296 -11.44 21.15 9.96
CA GLU A 296 -11.58 20.57 8.65
C GLU A 296 -11.65 19.04 8.74
N LYS A 297 -12.45 18.44 7.87
CA LYS A 297 -12.55 16.99 7.81
C LYS A 297 -11.22 16.39 7.36
N THR A 298 -10.53 15.69 8.26
CA THR A 298 -9.31 14.98 7.97
C THR A 298 -9.64 13.56 7.53
N ASN A 299 -9.34 13.24 6.27
CA ASN A 299 -9.52 11.90 5.71
C ASN A 299 -8.20 11.10 5.73
N LEU A 300 -7.05 11.78 5.84
CA LEU A 300 -5.74 11.16 5.98
C LEU A 300 -5.49 10.88 7.46
N ASP A 301 -5.48 9.61 7.84
CA ASP A 301 -5.38 9.21 9.26
C ASP A 301 -3.98 9.45 9.83
N PHE A 302 -2.91 9.20 9.05
CA PHE A 302 -1.55 9.44 9.51
C PHE A 302 -0.53 9.59 8.37
N VAL A 303 0.62 10.12 8.74
CA VAL A 303 1.80 10.27 7.87
C VAL A 303 2.98 9.53 8.52
N GLY A 304 3.73 8.77 7.73
CA GLY A 304 4.93 8.07 8.20
C GLY A 304 6.15 8.36 7.35
N ILE A 305 7.25 7.70 7.70
CA ILE A 305 8.57 8.03 7.18
C ILE A 305 9.15 6.92 6.31
N ASP A 306 9.81 7.33 5.23
CA ASP A 306 10.72 6.50 4.44
C ASP A 306 12.15 6.84 4.83
N THR A 307 12.90 5.84 5.29
CA THR A 307 14.24 6.05 5.79
C THR A 307 15.14 4.86 5.46
N TYR A 308 16.32 5.15 4.95
CA TYR A 308 17.22 4.14 4.41
C TYR A 308 18.63 4.25 4.99
N ARG A 309 19.34 3.12 5.03
CA ARG A 309 20.68 3.01 5.61
C ARG A 309 21.68 4.06 5.09
N HIS A 310 21.61 4.37 3.82
CA HIS A 310 22.52 5.33 3.19
C HIS A 310 22.35 6.79 3.67
N HIS A 311 21.30 7.09 4.41
CA HIS A 311 21.10 8.41 5.04
C HIS A 311 21.89 8.58 6.35
N PHE A 312 22.56 7.53 6.84
CA PHE A 312 23.20 7.50 8.16
C PHE A 312 24.68 7.09 8.08
N ALA A 313 25.49 7.59 9.01
CA ALA A 313 26.92 7.34 9.03
C ALA A 313 27.26 5.88 9.40
N SER A 314 26.44 5.24 10.24
CA SER A 314 26.66 3.87 10.71
C SER A 314 25.36 3.09 10.88
N ASP A 315 25.44 1.77 10.97
CA ASP A 315 24.31 0.90 11.30
C ASP A 315 23.73 1.24 12.66
N ALA A 316 24.57 1.51 13.65
CA ALA A 316 24.13 1.89 14.99
C ALA A 316 23.32 3.19 14.98
N SER A 317 23.76 4.22 14.24
CA SER A 317 22.99 5.47 14.10
C SER A 317 21.67 5.25 13.33
N PHE A 318 21.66 4.36 12.34
CA PHE A 318 20.46 4.02 11.61
C PHE A 318 19.45 3.28 12.49
N ILE A 319 19.87 2.28 13.25
CA ILE A 319 19.01 1.56 14.21
C ILE A 319 18.46 2.51 15.27
N ALA A 320 19.29 3.37 15.83
CA ALA A 320 18.85 4.36 16.81
C ALA A 320 17.79 5.32 16.22
N SER A 321 17.91 5.65 14.92
CA SER A 321 16.96 6.51 14.23
C SER A 321 15.57 5.88 14.08
N MET A 322 15.48 4.56 13.92
CA MET A 322 14.19 3.86 13.79
C MET A 322 13.26 4.16 14.96
N ARG A 323 13.83 4.30 16.14
CA ARG A 323 13.10 4.61 17.36
C ARG A 323 12.59 6.05 17.43
N ASN A 324 13.36 6.99 16.88
CA ASN A 324 13.16 8.43 17.12
C ASN A 324 12.72 9.22 15.88
N ASN A 325 12.82 8.64 14.68
CA ASN A 325 12.61 9.39 13.43
C ASN A 325 11.16 9.76 13.14
N VAL A 326 10.18 9.04 13.69
CA VAL A 326 8.80 9.45 13.57
C VAL A 326 8.40 10.23 14.82
N PRO A 327 8.32 11.56 14.75
CA PRO A 327 8.01 12.38 15.91
C PRO A 327 6.59 12.11 16.42
N TYR A 328 6.40 12.25 17.73
CA TYR A 328 5.06 12.35 18.32
C TYR A 328 4.52 13.75 18.08
N VAL A 329 3.58 13.85 17.17
CA VAL A 329 2.86 15.10 16.91
C VAL A 329 1.37 14.78 16.87
N GLY A 330 0.62 15.36 17.80
CA GLY A 330 -0.83 15.18 17.84
C GLY A 330 -1.28 13.71 17.86
N LYS A 331 -2.27 13.38 17.05
CA LYS A 331 -2.85 12.03 16.95
C LYS A 331 -2.29 11.23 15.78
N ASN A 332 -1.08 11.48 15.36
CA ASN A 332 -0.44 10.74 14.28
C ASN A 332 0.00 9.34 14.72
N PHE A 333 -0.48 8.30 14.05
CA PHE A 333 0.05 6.94 14.22
C PHE A 333 1.49 6.87 13.70
N ARG A 334 2.39 6.28 14.48
CA ARG A 334 3.81 6.20 14.11
C ARG A 334 4.09 4.99 13.25
N MET A 335 4.73 5.20 12.10
CA MET A 335 5.11 4.12 11.20
C MET A 335 6.39 4.45 10.43
N ILE A 336 7.32 3.49 10.38
CA ILE A 336 8.37 3.42 9.37
C ILE A 336 7.74 2.73 8.16
N MET A 337 7.57 3.47 7.07
CA MET A 337 6.79 3.01 5.91
C MET A 337 7.63 2.40 4.81
N GLU A 338 8.91 2.78 4.75
CA GLU A 338 9.90 2.17 3.86
C GLU A 338 11.28 2.14 4.54
N THR A 339 11.91 0.97 4.54
CA THR A 339 13.29 0.82 4.98
C THR A 339 13.93 -0.46 4.43
N ASN A 340 15.24 -0.50 4.38
CA ASN A 340 15.98 -1.62 3.79
C ASN A 340 15.61 -2.98 4.41
N SER A 341 15.18 -3.93 3.59
CA SER A 341 14.98 -5.33 3.97
C SER A 341 16.23 -6.19 3.70
N GLY A 342 17.02 -5.84 2.68
CA GLY A 342 18.15 -6.62 2.19
C GLY A 342 19.48 -6.46 2.98
N ILE A 343 19.45 -5.88 4.16
CA ILE A 343 20.66 -5.68 4.99
C ILE A 343 20.62 -6.51 6.27
N PRO A 344 21.76 -6.96 6.82
CA PRO A 344 21.80 -7.90 7.94
C PRO A 344 21.10 -7.43 9.23
N ILE A 345 20.95 -6.12 9.42
CA ILE A 345 20.34 -5.52 10.60
C ILE A 345 18.82 -5.33 10.48
N SER A 346 18.16 -5.87 9.45
CA SER A 346 16.75 -5.61 9.16
C SER A 346 15.80 -6.00 10.30
N ALA A 347 16.02 -7.15 10.93
CA ALA A 347 15.23 -7.59 12.08
C ALA A 347 15.41 -6.67 13.29
N GLN A 348 16.64 -6.20 13.53
CA GLN A 348 16.96 -5.27 14.61
C GLN A 348 16.29 -3.90 14.39
N MET A 349 16.22 -3.44 13.15
CA MET A 349 15.51 -2.20 12.82
C MET A 349 14.02 -2.29 13.17
N HIS A 350 13.39 -3.42 12.91
CA HIS A 350 11.99 -3.64 13.30
C HIS A 350 11.79 -3.58 14.82
N LEU A 351 12.68 -4.24 15.59
CA LEU A 351 12.66 -4.12 17.05
C LEU A 351 12.86 -2.68 17.51
N ALA A 352 13.76 -1.95 16.87
CA ALA A 352 14.01 -0.55 17.19
C ALA A 352 12.76 0.30 16.95
N ALA A 353 12.09 0.13 15.84
CA ALA A 353 10.83 0.80 15.53
C ALA A 353 9.75 0.47 16.57
N LEU A 354 9.59 -0.81 16.93
CA LEU A 354 8.68 -1.25 17.97
C LEU A 354 8.98 -0.58 19.32
N SER A 355 10.25 -0.51 19.73
CA SER A 355 10.64 0.17 20.97
C SER A 355 10.30 1.67 20.97
N GLY A 356 10.17 2.27 19.81
CA GLY A 356 9.66 3.63 19.58
C GLY A 356 8.15 3.71 19.41
N ASN A 357 7.42 2.63 19.66
CA ASN A 357 5.96 2.53 19.41
C ASN A 357 5.59 2.81 17.95
N ALA A 358 6.44 2.46 17.00
CA ALA A 358 6.19 2.60 15.57
C ALA A 358 5.91 1.24 14.93
N ALA A 359 4.95 1.19 14.01
CA ALA A 359 4.81 0.09 13.07
C ALA A 359 5.94 0.14 12.04
N PHE A 360 6.13 -0.96 11.31
CA PHE A 360 7.28 -1.14 10.44
C PHE A 360 6.89 -1.86 9.15
N ASP A 361 7.39 -1.34 8.02
CA ASP A 361 7.22 -1.93 6.70
C ASP A 361 8.60 -2.11 6.03
N TYR A 362 8.91 -3.34 5.65
CA TYR A 362 10.16 -3.66 4.95
C TYR A 362 10.07 -3.27 3.48
N TYR A 363 11.03 -2.51 3.00
CA TYR A 363 11.21 -2.22 1.58
C TYR A 363 12.43 -2.98 1.05
N SER A 364 12.30 -3.96 0.21
CA SER A 364 11.10 -4.60 -0.31
C SER A 364 11.41 -6.08 -0.56
N ILE A 365 10.41 -6.82 -1.05
CA ILE A 365 10.51 -8.28 -1.20
C ILE A 365 11.60 -8.71 -2.18
N GLU A 366 11.85 -7.96 -3.25
CA GLU A 366 12.86 -8.25 -4.27
C GLU A 366 14.30 -8.12 -3.74
N ALA A 367 14.50 -7.50 -2.58
CA ALA A 367 15.79 -7.51 -1.89
C ALA A 367 16.02 -8.80 -1.07
N LEU A 368 14.96 -9.54 -0.75
CA LEU A 368 15.01 -10.79 0.02
C LEU A 368 14.96 -12.02 -0.87
N TYR A 369 14.23 -11.96 -1.97
CA TYR A 369 13.95 -13.08 -2.85
C TYR A 369 14.23 -12.78 -4.30
N GLY A 370 14.83 -13.76 -4.97
CA GLY A 370 14.97 -13.83 -6.41
C GLY A 370 14.33 -15.09 -6.97
N ARG A 371 14.60 -15.35 -8.26
CA ARG A 371 14.16 -16.58 -8.93
C ARG A 371 15.33 -17.38 -9.47
N ASN A 372 15.16 -18.70 -9.47
CA ASN A 372 15.98 -19.63 -10.25
C ASN A 372 15.01 -20.52 -11.07
N GLY A 373 14.85 -20.18 -12.35
CA GLY A 373 13.78 -20.71 -13.18
C GLY A 373 12.40 -20.39 -12.55
N ASN A 374 11.62 -21.44 -12.26
CA ASN A 374 10.30 -21.34 -11.64
C ASN A 374 10.32 -21.52 -10.11
N LYS A 375 11.46 -21.37 -9.46
CA LYS A 375 11.62 -21.49 -8.01
C LYS A 375 11.97 -20.14 -7.40
N ILE A 376 11.36 -19.82 -6.25
CA ILE A 376 11.74 -18.71 -5.41
C ILE A 376 12.98 -19.12 -4.63
N VAL A 377 13.98 -18.25 -4.58
CA VAL A 377 15.24 -18.47 -3.86
C VAL A 377 15.57 -17.27 -2.99
N PRO A 378 16.08 -17.47 -1.76
CA PRO A 378 16.54 -16.38 -0.93
C PRO A 378 17.78 -15.72 -1.55
N LEU A 379 17.87 -14.40 -1.43
CA LEU A 379 19.02 -13.61 -1.87
C LEU A 379 19.94 -13.21 -0.72
N VAL A 380 19.46 -13.32 0.53
CA VAL A 380 20.16 -12.84 1.73
C VAL A 380 20.28 -13.93 2.78
N GLY A 381 21.40 -13.90 3.56
CA GLY A 381 21.65 -14.89 4.61
C GLY A 381 20.90 -14.63 5.92
N HIS A 382 20.41 -13.41 6.14
CA HIS A 382 19.71 -13.01 7.38
C HIS A 382 18.18 -13.19 7.33
N LEU A 383 17.66 -13.89 6.34
CA LEU A 383 16.23 -14.11 6.18
C LEU A 383 15.61 -14.86 7.38
N ASP A 384 16.37 -15.75 7.99
CA ASP A 384 15.92 -16.49 9.17
C ASP A 384 15.72 -15.59 10.40
N ASP A 385 16.47 -14.49 10.50
CA ASP A 385 16.29 -13.51 11.58
C ASP A 385 14.96 -12.76 11.42
N ILE A 386 14.60 -12.42 10.18
CA ILE A 386 13.29 -11.81 9.87
C ILE A 386 12.16 -12.81 10.18
N ARG A 387 12.29 -14.08 9.79
CA ARG A 387 11.31 -15.14 10.07
C ARG A 387 11.09 -15.35 11.57
N ARG A 388 12.17 -15.43 12.34
CA ARG A 388 12.11 -15.54 13.81
C ARG A 388 11.43 -14.31 14.41
N MET A 389 11.80 -13.13 13.94
CA MET A 389 11.18 -11.88 14.40
C MET A 389 9.68 -11.87 14.14
N ASN A 390 9.24 -12.17 12.93
CA ASN A 390 7.82 -12.23 12.59
C ASN A 390 7.06 -13.22 13.48
N LYS A 391 7.64 -14.42 13.72
CA LYS A 391 7.06 -15.43 14.60
C LYS A 391 6.87 -14.91 16.03
N ILE A 392 7.89 -14.24 16.59
CA ILE A 392 7.83 -13.63 17.92
C ILE A 392 6.74 -12.54 17.96
N LEU A 393 6.74 -11.65 16.98
CA LEU A 393 5.76 -10.55 16.92
C LEU A 393 4.32 -11.04 16.74
N GLN A 394 4.12 -12.19 16.09
CA GLN A 394 2.80 -12.79 15.94
C GLN A 394 2.37 -13.69 17.12
N SER A 395 3.24 -13.89 18.11
CA SER A 395 2.87 -14.69 19.30
C SER A 395 1.88 -13.98 20.21
N ASP A 396 1.92 -12.63 20.29
CA ASP A 396 0.97 -11.81 21.03
C ASP A 396 0.72 -10.46 20.33
N PRO A 397 0.05 -10.48 19.17
CA PRO A 397 -0.14 -9.29 18.35
C PRO A 397 -1.04 -8.24 19.02
N VAL A 398 -1.95 -8.66 19.92
CA VAL A 398 -2.85 -7.73 20.62
C VAL A 398 -2.08 -6.90 21.64
N ASP A 399 -1.24 -7.53 22.43
CA ASP A 399 -0.39 -6.83 23.39
C ASP A 399 0.60 -5.90 22.69
N LEU A 400 1.23 -6.36 21.60
CA LEU A 400 2.11 -5.53 20.80
C LEU A 400 1.41 -4.33 20.18
N ALA A 401 0.16 -4.49 19.76
CA ALA A 401 -0.62 -3.39 19.20
C ALA A 401 -1.04 -2.37 20.27
N THR A 402 -1.39 -2.80 21.48
CA THR A 402 -2.07 -1.96 22.48
C THR A 402 -1.15 -1.41 23.56
N LYS A 403 -0.08 -2.12 23.92
CA LYS A 403 0.84 -1.69 24.99
C LYS A 403 1.94 -0.80 24.45
N THR A 404 2.38 0.16 25.27
CA THR A 404 3.57 0.94 24.99
C THR A 404 4.82 0.11 25.28
N HIS A 405 5.83 0.25 24.41
CA HIS A 405 7.09 -0.44 24.52
C HIS A 405 8.15 0.53 25.02
N GLY A 406 8.78 0.17 26.12
CA GLY A 406 9.82 0.98 26.72
C GLY A 406 11.21 0.65 26.19
N TYR A 407 12.17 1.36 26.71
CA TYR A 407 13.58 1.34 26.31
C TYR A 407 14.31 0.00 26.48
N GLY A 408 13.72 -0.99 27.10
CA GLY A 408 14.39 -2.22 27.44
C GLY A 408 14.31 -3.32 26.37
N LEU A 409 13.73 -3.03 25.22
CA LEU A 409 13.59 -4.03 24.17
C LEU A 409 14.88 -4.27 23.37
N PHE A 410 15.94 -3.56 23.68
CA PHE A 410 17.15 -3.66 22.92
C PHE A 410 18.13 -4.55 23.53
N VAL A 411 18.37 -5.51 22.75
CA VAL A 411 19.52 -6.36 22.92
C VAL A 411 20.76 -5.58 22.62
N HIS A 412 21.62 -5.64 23.53
CA HIS A 412 23.01 -5.33 23.27
C HIS A 412 23.66 -6.50 22.55
N ASN A 413 24.79 -6.25 22.04
CA ASN A 413 25.62 -7.18 21.34
C ASN A 413 25.39 -7.19 19.84
N TRP A 414 25.71 -6.05 19.30
CA TRP A 414 25.99 -5.91 17.88
C TRP A 414 27.37 -6.45 17.51
N GLU A 415 27.87 -7.43 18.29
CA GLU A 415 29.09 -8.11 17.97
C GLU A 415 29.00 -8.67 16.57
N GLY A 416 29.77 -8.10 15.67
CA GLY A 416 29.76 -8.46 14.26
C GLY A 416 29.13 -7.48 13.30
N VAL A 417 28.36 -6.53 13.76
CA VAL A 417 27.80 -5.50 12.86
C VAL A 417 28.82 -4.39 12.59
N ASP A 418 29.56 -3.97 13.63
CA ASP A 418 30.58 -2.94 13.50
C ASP A 418 32.00 -3.45 13.87
N GLY A 419 32.18 -4.76 14.01
CA GLY A 419 33.42 -5.30 14.60
C GLY A 419 33.67 -4.72 15.99
N GLY A 420 32.64 -4.18 16.59
CA GLY A 420 32.75 -3.28 17.71
C GLY A 420 32.28 -3.87 18.99
N THR A 421 33.16 -3.82 19.86
CA THR A 421 33.10 -4.23 21.25
C THR A 421 32.36 -3.27 22.15
N SER A 422 31.67 -2.23 21.63
CA SER A 422 31.27 -1.19 22.54
C SER A 422 29.89 -0.64 22.25
N THR A 423 28.97 -1.11 23.02
CA THR A 423 27.66 -0.50 23.25
C THR A 423 27.76 0.95 23.75
N ALA A 424 28.86 1.34 24.35
CA ALA A 424 29.09 2.71 24.81
C ALA A 424 29.15 3.72 23.66
N ASN A 425 29.56 3.29 22.46
CA ASN A 425 29.68 4.15 21.29
C ASN A 425 28.41 4.16 20.43
N SER A 426 27.45 3.27 20.67
CA SER A 426 26.23 3.17 19.88
C SER A 426 25.14 4.17 20.29
N GLY A 427 25.29 4.84 21.41
CA GLY A 427 24.25 5.74 21.96
C GLY A 427 22.97 5.02 22.39
N ILE A 428 22.98 3.69 22.41
CA ILE A 428 21.85 2.89 22.86
C ILE A 428 21.93 2.77 24.38
N SER A 429 21.01 3.41 25.06
CA SER A 429 20.89 3.27 26.50
C SER A 429 20.04 2.08 26.89
N TYR A 430 20.47 1.34 27.86
CA TYR A 430 19.70 0.24 28.43
C TYR A 430 18.73 0.78 29.47
N SER A 431 17.52 0.28 29.42
CA SER A 431 16.46 0.59 30.37
C SER A 431 15.81 -0.69 30.87
N PRO A 432 15.17 -0.68 32.03
CA PRO A 432 14.48 -1.85 32.54
C PRO A 432 13.43 -2.37 31.55
N ILE A 433 13.31 -3.67 31.54
CA ILE A 433 12.47 -4.45 30.66
C ILE A 433 10.98 -4.08 30.82
N SER A 434 10.29 -3.81 29.72
CA SER A 434 8.83 -3.65 29.72
C SER A 434 8.12 -4.97 29.95
N VAL A 435 6.86 -4.93 30.37
CA VAL A 435 6.02 -6.13 30.54
C VAL A 435 5.92 -6.92 29.23
N SER A 436 5.82 -6.24 28.09
CA SER A 436 5.80 -6.89 26.78
C SER A 436 7.07 -7.66 26.46
N TYR A 437 8.21 -7.14 26.87
CA TYR A 437 9.48 -7.86 26.71
C TYR A 437 9.56 -9.10 27.62
N THR A 438 9.04 -9.01 28.82
CA THR A 438 8.97 -10.17 29.72
C THR A 438 8.11 -11.28 29.13
N HIS A 439 7.03 -10.90 28.46
CA HIS A 439 6.17 -11.85 27.75
C HIS A 439 6.90 -12.52 26.58
N LEU A 440 7.60 -11.76 25.75
CA LEU A 440 8.44 -12.29 24.67
C LEU A 440 9.52 -13.24 25.16
N ARG A 441 10.11 -12.97 26.33
CA ARG A 441 11.12 -13.84 26.96
C ARG A 441 10.54 -15.15 27.53
N ALA A 442 9.31 -15.14 27.97
CA ALA A 442 8.69 -16.32 28.55
C ALA A 442 8.51 -17.47 27.53
N HIS A 443 8.55 -17.16 26.26
CA HIS A 443 8.37 -18.11 25.16
C HIS A 443 9.66 -18.57 24.50
N GLU A 444 10.79 -17.92 24.78
CA GLU A 444 12.08 -18.28 24.18
C GLU A 444 13.21 -18.21 25.18
N THR A 445 13.99 -19.26 25.27
CA THR A 445 15.24 -19.26 26.03
C THR A 445 16.29 -18.46 25.26
N CYS A 446 17.16 -17.73 25.96
CA CYS A 446 18.24 -16.92 25.36
C CYS A 446 19.21 -17.69 24.43
N ALA A 447 19.02 -19.01 24.31
CA ALA A 447 19.82 -19.86 23.42
C ALA A 447 19.27 -19.90 21.99
N ASP A 448 18.04 -19.40 21.78
CA ASP A 448 17.34 -19.48 20.47
C ASP A 448 17.28 -18.11 19.75
N LEU A 449 17.86 -17.09 20.36
CA LEU A 449 18.09 -15.77 19.78
C LEU A 449 19.58 -15.57 19.51
#